data_883e802a2a718ab7555beeb40c3dccac
#
_entry.id   883e802a2a718ab7555beeb40c3dccac
#
_cell.length_a   1.000
_cell.length_b   1.000
_cell.length_c   1.000
_cell.angle_alpha   90.00
_cell.angle_beta   90.00
_cell.angle_gamma   90.00
#
_symmetry.space_group_name_H-M   'P 1'
#
loop_
_entity.id
_entity.type
_entity.pdbx_description
1 polymer ?
#
loop_
_entity_poly.entity_id
_entity_poly.type
_entity_poly.pdbx_seq_one_letter_code
_entity_poly.pdbx_strand_id
1 'polypeptide(L)'
;MHYFIRHELLKHATLSALRLFSMIHPGDRILVHLSGGKSSMALLHCLHAYQEILQRENPDPGGKGVFDMGAVVVALAYENYDLLPLVNYLKALGVTHYYEKQDMNHYCSHSLDLCSSLKQKVIYNVARRYGYTVLALAQNLDEMAASFLSSVFNNGSIQTMEANVELKDLNLRLIRPLAFCREKTIAEFVKTAGLPVMKTACPICEQSRVEQVRLKEILAAEENNNPHLFSSIISAISPLLHLSSQSDIVLESDTTSQTKVITWTKPEN
;
A
#
# COMPACT_ATOMS: atom_id res chain seq x y z
N MET A 1 -10.17 -9.91 21.87
CA MET A 1 -10.03 -8.47 22.16
C MET A 1 -8.89 -7.82 21.38
N HIS A 2 -7.65 -8.29 21.44
CA HIS A 2 -6.53 -7.74 20.64
C HIS A 2 -6.73 -7.82 19.09
N TYR A 3 -7.37 -8.85 18.56
CA TYR A 3 -7.67 -8.99 17.13
C TYR A 3 -8.58 -7.86 16.63
N PHE A 4 -9.66 -7.60 17.36
CA PHE A 4 -10.64 -6.59 16.99
C PHE A 4 -10.05 -5.18 16.95
N ILE A 5 -9.27 -4.81 17.96
CA ILE A 5 -8.63 -3.49 18.08
C ILE A 5 -7.65 -3.24 16.91
N ARG A 6 -6.81 -4.21 16.56
CA ARG A 6 -5.78 -4.04 15.51
C ARG A 6 -6.37 -4.06 14.10
N HIS A 7 -7.43 -4.84 13.88
CA HIS A 7 -8.19 -4.80 12.64
C HIS A 7 -8.83 -3.43 12.43
N GLU A 8 -9.39 -2.85 13.48
CA GLU A 8 -9.97 -1.51 13.42
C GLU A 8 -8.91 -0.42 13.21
N LEU A 9 -7.74 -0.50 13.86
CA LEU A 9 -6.64 0.43 13.66
C LEU A 9 -6.14 0.44 12.21
N LEU A 10 -5.93 -0.74 11.60
CA LEU A 10 -5.48 -0.84 10.22
C LEU A 10 -6.53 -0.30 9.25
N LYS A 11 -7.80 -0.68 9.45
CA LYS A 11 -8.92 -0.15 8.67
C LYS A 11 -9.01 1.36 8.78
N HIS A 12 -8.97 1.88 9.99
CA HIS A 12 -9.10 3.30 10.24
C HIS A 12 -7.99 4.11 9.56
N ALA A 13 -6.73 3.69 9.73
CA ALA A 13 -5.59 4.33 9.08
C ALA A 13 -5.69 4.28 7.54
N THR A 14 -6.13 3.13 6.98
CA THR A 14 -6.36 2.99 5.54
C THR A 14 -7.48 3.90 5.06
N LEU A 15 -8.63 3.93 5.76
CA LEU A 15 -9.76 4.78 5.40
C LEU A 15 -9.42 6.26 5.49
N SER A 16 -8.63 6.66 6.51
CA SER A 16 -8.15 8.03 6.65
C SER A 16 -7.30 8.45 5.44
N ALA A 17 -6.37 7.59 5.00
CA ALA A 17 -5.56 7.84 3.81
C ALA A 17 -6.42 7.93 2.53
N LEU A 18 -7.35 6.99 2.33
CA LEU A 18 -8.24 6.97 1.17
C LEU A 18 -9.06 8.26 1.06
N ARG A 19 -9.59 8.75 2.17
CA ARG A 19 -10.40 9.98 2.22
C ARG A 19 -9.57 11.24 2.09
N LEU A 20 -8.50 11.35 2.88
CA LEU A 20 -7.65 12.53 2.92
C LEU A 20 -7.01 12.85 1.57
N PHE A 21 -6.58 11.82 0.86
CA PHE A 21 -5.95 11.96 -0.46
C PHE A 21 -6.93 11.75 -1.63
N SER A 22 -8.23 11.63 -1.36
CA SER A 22 -9.26 11.40 -2.41
C SER A 22 -8.85 10.30 -3.39
N MET A 23 -8.43 9.13 -2.85
CA MET A 23 -7.79 8.08 -3.65
C MET A 23 -8.76 7.29 -4.52
N ILE A 24 -10.05 7.24 -4.16
CA ILE A 24 -11.07 6.43 -4.84
C ILE A 24 -12.27 7.30 -5.20
N HIS A 25 -12.67 7.24 -6.48
CA HIS A 25 -13.84 7.93 -6.99
C HIS A 25 -14.88 6.93 -7.50
N PRO A 26 -16.18 7.34 -7.54
CA PRO A 26 -17.22 6.51 -8.14
C PRO A 26 -16.88 6.12 -9.58
N GLY A 27 -17.00 4.83 -9.91
CA GLY A 27 -16.70 4.30 -11.22
C GLY A 27 -15.24 3.94 -11.46
N ASP A 28 -14.35 4.13 -10.48
CA ASP A 28 -12.97 3.67 -10.57
C ASP A 28 -12.90 2.16 -10.76
N ARG A 29 -11.89 1.72 -11.53
CA ARG A 29 -11.50 0.32 -11.65
C ARG A 29 -10.10 0.17 -11.09
N ILE A 30 -10.00 -0.47 -9.92
CA ILE A 30 -8.77 -0.53 -9.12
C ILE A 30 -8.06 -1.85 -9.34
N LEU A 31 -6.82 -1.80 -9.81
CA LEU A 31 -5.93 -2.97 -9.89
C LEU A 31 -4.98 -2.98 -8.69
N VAL A 32 -5.07 -3.99 -7.85
CA VAL A 32 -4.18 -4.17 -6.69
C VAL A 32 -2.96 -4.96 -7.11
N HIS A 33 -1.76 -4.39 -6.94
CA HIS A 33 -0.52 -5.12 -7.15
C HIS A 33 -0.20 -6.02 -5.95
N LEU A 34 -0.22 -7.32 -6.16
CA LEU A 34 0.12 -8.33 -5.18
C LEU A 34 1.58 -8.77 -5.34
N SER A 35 2.45 -8.22 -4.51
CA SER A 35 3.87 -8.62 -4.45
C SER A 35 4.10 -9.96 -3.70
N GLY A 36 3.04 -10.53 -3.11
CA GLY A 36 3.12 -11.70 -2.24
C GLY A 36 3.48 -11.40 -0.79
N GLY A 37 3.91 -10.19 -0.48
CA GLY A 37 4.24 -9.77 0.88
C GLY A 37 3.03 -9.42 1.73
N LYS A 38 3.25 -9.27 3.04
CA LYS A 38 2.23 -8.95 4.04
C LYS A 38 1.43 -7.69 3.69
N SER A 39 2.11 -6.61 3.30
CA SER A 39 1.46 -5.32 3.00
C SER A 39 0.50 -5.43 1.81
N SER A 40 0.86 -6.16 0.75
CA SER A 40 -0.02 -6.32 -0.40
C SER A 40 -1.26 -7.16 -0.09
N MET A 41 -1.13 -8.17 0.78
CA MET A 41 -2.28 -8.95 1.24
C MET A 41 -3.19 -8.14 2.16
N ALA A 42 -2.62 -7.34 3.05
CA ALA A 42 -3.38 -6.43 3.91
C ALA A 42 -4.12 -5.37 3.08
N LEU A 43 -3.46 -4.78 2.07
CA LEU A 43 -4.07 -3.81 1.16
C LEU A 43 -5.29 -4.39 0.44
N LEU A 44 -5.13 -5.57 -0.17
CA LEU A 44 -6.24 -6.25 -0.85
C LEU A 44 -7.43 -6.45 0.09
N HIS A 45 -7.17 -6.97 1.29
CA HIS A 45 -8.21 -7.22 2.28
C HIS A 45 -8.92 -5.93 2.73
N CYS A 46 -8.16 -4.87 2.99
CA CYS A 46 -8.73 -3.57 3.39
C CYS A 46 -9.57 -2.94 2.29
N LEU A 47 -9.13 -2.99 1.04
CA LEU A 47 -9.89 -2.47 -0.09
C LEU A 47 -11.15 -3.28 -0.36
N HIS A 48 -11.08 -4.62 -0.24
CA HIS A 48 -12.26 -5.47 -0.37
C HIS A 48 -13.29 -5.15 0.73
N ALA A 49 -12.85 -5.07 1.98
CA ALA A 49 -13.75 -4.70 3.09
C ALA A 49 -14.35 -3.30 2.91
N TYR A 50 -13.58 -2.35 2.36
CA TYR A 50 -14.09 -1.01 2.05
C TYR A 50 -15.14 -1.04 0.93
N GLN A 51 -14.91 -1.83 -0.12
CA GLN A 51 -15.90 -2.04 -1.18
C GLN A 51 -17.22 -2.60 -0.64
N GLU A 52 -17.15 -3.60 0.26
CA GLU A 52 -18.35 -4.15 0.90
C GLU A 52 -19.11 -3.11 1.75
N ILE A 53 -18.40 -2.24 2.48
CA ILE A 53 -19.01 -1.16 3.27
C ILE A 53 -19.75 -0.21 2.34
N LEU A 54 -19.10 0.27 1.28
CA LEU A 54 -19.70 1.19 0.33
C LEU A 54 -20.92 0.59 -0.39
N GLN A 55 -20.88 -0.70 -0.72
CA GLN A 55 -22.01 -1.40 -1.33
C GLN A 55 -23.23 -1.48 -0.38
N ARG A 56 -22.98 -1.65 0.92
CA ARG A 56 -24.07 -1.66 1.94
C ARG A 56 -24.64 -0.26 2.17
N GLU A 57 -23.81 0.77 2.16
CA GLU A 57 -24.21 2.16 2.37
C GLU A 57 -24.93 2.75 1.14
N ASN A 58 -24.55 2.30 -0.07
CA ASN A 58 -25.09 2.76 -1.34
C ASN A 58 -25.54 1.56 -2.19
N PRO A 59 -26.67 0.90 -1.86
CA PRO A 59 -27.17 -0.19 -2.66
C PRO A 59 -27.62 0.33 -4.02
N ASP A 60 -26.80 0.10 -5.05
CA ASP A 60 -27.14 0.42 -6.44
C ASP A 60 -28.04 -0.68 -7.01
N PRO A 61 -29.26 -0.36 -7.48
CA PRO A 61 -30.14 -1.32 -8.16
C PRO A 61 -29.52 -1.96 -9.39
N GLY A 62 -28.49 -1.34 -9.99
CA GLY A 62 -27.74 -1.86 -11.14
C GLY A 62 -26.59 -2.82 -10.79
N GLY A 63 -26.33 -3.07 -9.49
CA GLY A 63 -25.28 -3.98 -9.03
C GLY A 63 -23.85 -3.50 -9.33
N LYS A 64 -23.67 -2.28 -9.81
CA LYS A 64 -22.36 -1.67 -9.98
C LYS A 64 -21.96 -1.05 -8.65
N GLY A 65 -21.05 -1.69 -7.94
CA GLY A 65 -20.46 -1.12 -6.74
C GLY A 65 -19.81 0.24 -7.02
N VAL A 66 -19.48 0.98 -5.95
CA VAL A 66 -18.87 2.32 -6.08
C VAL A 66 -17.56 2.26 -6.88
N PHE A 67 -16.84 1.15 -6.84
CA PHE A 67 -15.67 0.86 -7.67
C PHE A 67 -15.52 -0.65 -7.95
N ASP A 68 -14.88 -1.00 -9.06
CA ASP A 68 -14.49 -2.38 -9.37
C ASP A 68 -13.07 -2.66 -8.86
N MET A 69 -12.80 -3.92 -8.46
CA MET A 69 -11.49 -4.33 -8.00
C MET A 69 -10.99 -5.59 -8.69
N GLY A 70 -9.72 -5.58 -9.07
CA GLY A 70 -8.97 -6.75 -9.51
C GLY A 70 -7.59 -6.79 -8.90
N ALA A 71 -6.89 -7.89 -9.07
CA ALA A 71 -5.55 -8.10 -8.56
C ALA A 71 -4.59 -8.58 -9.65
N VAL A 72 -3.32 -8.17 -9.57
CA VAL A 72 -2.27 -8.66 -10.46
C VAL A 72 -1.08 -9.16 -9.66
N VAL A 73 -0.60 -10.34 -10.03
CA VAL A 73 0.66 -10.93 -9.55
C VAL A 73 1.63 -10.97 -10.71
N VAL A 74 2.80 -10.36 -10.53
CA VAL A 74 3.89 -10.43 -11.51
C VAL A 74 4.98 -11.33 -10.94
N ALA A 75 5.15 -12.51 -11.53
CA ALA A 75 6.22 -13.43 -11.18
C ALA A 75 7.40 -13.30 -12.13
N LEU A 76 8.59 -13.32 -11.57
CA LEU A 76 9.83 -13.40 -12.33
C LEU A 76 10.18 -14.88 -12.56
N ALA A 77 10.81 -15.22 -13.68
CA ALA A 77 10.96 -16.60 -14.15
C ALA A 77 11.71 -17.54 -13.18
N TYR A 78 12.55 -17.00 -12.30
CA TYR A 78 13.29 -17.78 -11.29
C TYR A 78 12.53 -17.91 -9.95
N GLU A 79 11.33 -17.35 -9.84
CA GLU A 79 10.53 -17.43 -8.63
C GLU A 79 9.54 -18.59 -8.75
N ASN A 80 9.83 -19.68 -8.04
CA ASN A 80 8.86 -20.77 -7.87
C ASN A 80 7.89 -20.39 -6.74
N TYR A 81 6.80 -19.74 -7.09
CA TYR A 81 5.73 -19.45 -6.15
C TYR A 81 4.74 -20.61 -6.07
N ASP A 82 4.43 -21.06 -4.87
CA ASP A 82 3.16 -21.76 -4.66
C ASP A 82 2.04 -20.70 -4.63
N LEU A 83 1.40 -20.53 -5.78
CA LEU A 83 0.30 -19.58 -5.94
C LEU A 83 -1.04 -20.11 -5.47
N LEU A 84 -1.15 -21.41 -5.20
CA LEU A 84 -2.43 -22.05 -4.91
C LEU A 84 -3.16 -21.44 -3.70
N PRO A 85 -2.50 -21.16 -2.56
CA PRO A 85 -3.16 -20.53 -1.43
C PRO A 85 -3.69 -19.11 -1.77
N LEU A 86 -2.91 -18.33 -2.54
CA LEU A 86 -3.32 -16.99 -2.97
C LEU A 86 -4.49 -17.05 -3.94
N VAL A 87 -4.44 -17.92 -4.94
CA VAL A 87 -5.53 -18.09 -5.93
C VAL A 87 -6.82 -18.53 -5.26
N ASN A 88 -6.75 -19.46 -4.30
CA ASN A 88 -7.91 -19.89 -3.55
C ASN A 88 -8.51 -18.75 -2.71
N TYR A 89 -7.66 -17.93 -2.09
CA TYR A 89 -8.09 -16.75 -1.35
C TYR A 89 -8.79 -15.72 -2.25
N LEU A 90 -8.21 -15.40 -3.41
CA LEU A 90 -8.78 -14.45 -4.38
C LEU A 90 -10.13 -14.95 -4.94
N LYS A 91 -10.24 -16.25 -5.22
CA LYS A 91 -11.51 -16.88 -5.63
C LYS A 91 -12.57 -16.80 -4.54
N ALA A 92 -12.19 -17.05 -3.29
CA ALA A 92 -13.11 -16.94 -2.15
C ALA A 92 -13.64 -15.51 -1.93
N LEU A 93 -12.82 -14.50 -2.24
CA LEU A 93 -13.24 -13.09 -2.23
C LEU A 93 -14.01 -12.67 -3.49
N GLY A 94 -14.11 -13.50 -4.53
CA GLY A 94 -14.70 -13.11 -5.82
C GLY A 94 -13.89 -12.09 -6.60
N VAL A 95 -12.59 -11.92 -6.29
CA VAL A 95 -11.72 -10.92 -6.93
C VAL A 95 -11.15 -11.44 -8.23
N THR A 96 -11.38 -10.72 -9.33
CA THR A 96 -10.75 -10.98 -10.63
C THR A 96 -9.24 -10.84 -10.50
N HIS A 97 -8.48 -11.80 -11.00
CA HIS A 97 -7.02 -11.78 -10.84
C HIS A 97 -6.29 -12.19 -12.10
N TYR A 98 -5.10 -11.62 -12.26
CA TYR A 98 -4.20 -11.81 -13.39
C TYR A 98 -2.85 -12.29 -12.88
N TYR A 99 -2.26 -13.20 -13.63
CA TYR A 99 -0.92 -13.71 -13.37
C TYR A 99 -0.05 -13.48 -14.61
N GLU A 100 0.97 -12.65 -14.47
CA GLU A 100 1.92 -12.35 -15.54
C GLU A 100 3.28 -12.91 -15.17
N LYS A 101 3.77 -13.84 -15.99
CA LYS A 101 5.11 -14.40 -15.87
C LYS A 101 6.05 -13.67 -16.83
N GLN A 102 7.15 -13.15 -16.30
CA GLN A 102 8.18 -12.49 -17.10
C GLN A 102 9.47 -13.29 -17.03
N ASP A 103 10.04 -13.60 -18.20
CA ASP A 103 11.36 -14.18 -18.27
C ASP A 103 12.40 -13.06 -18.10
N MET A 104 13.06 -13.05 -16.94
CA MET A 104 14.02 -12.03 -16.58
C MET A 104 15.47 -12.51 -16.75
N ASN A 105 15.69 -13.73 -17.25
CA ASN A 105 17.02 -14.34 -17.32
C ASN A 105 18.03 -13.48 -18.12
N HIS A 106 17.57 -12.71 -19.10
CA HIS A 106 18.40 -11.80 -19.88
C HIS A 106 18.57 -10.40 -19.28
N TYR A 107 17.72 -9.99 -18.34
CA TYR A 107 17.66 -8.60 -17.86
C TYR A 107 18.17 -8.42 -16.43
N CYS A 108 18.00 -9.40 -15.57
CA CYS A 108 18.30 -9.27 -14.14
C CYS A 108 19.78 -9.47 -13.78
N SER A 109 20.64 -9.86 -14.72
CA SER A 109 22.06 -10.03 -14.44
C SER A 109 22.83 -8.72 -14.21
N HIS A 110 22.25 -7.55 -14.49
CA HIS A 110 23.02 -6.32 -14.61
C HIS A 110 22.52 -5.09 -13.83
N SER A 111 21.27 -4.96 -13.38
CA SER A 111 20.88 -3.87 -12.48
C SER A 111 19.50 -4.08 -11.82
N LEU A 112 19.42 -3.61 -10.57
CA LEU A 112 18.24 -3.62 -9.70
C LEU A 112 17.14 -2.68 -10.20
N ASP A 113 17.53 -1.52 -10.72
CA ASP A 113 16.62 -0.53 -11.26
C ASP A 113 15.85 -1.05 -12.47
N LEU A 114 16.51 -1.91 -13.26
CA LEU A 114 15.91 -2.54 -14.41
C LEU A 114 14.80 -3.53 -14.01
N CYS A 115 15.04 -4.32 -12.95
CA CYS A 115 14.06 -5.29 -12.45
C CYS A 115 12.77 -4.61 -11.95
N SER A 116 12.91 -3.55 -11.15
CA SER A 116 11.77 -2.78 -10.64
C SER A 116 11.01 -2.07 -11.77
N SER A 117 11.73 -1.47 -12.72
CA SER A 117 11.15 -0.79 -13.88
C SER A 117 10.40 -1.75 -14.80
N LEU A 118 10.91 -2.97 -15.00
CA LEU A 118 10.24 -3.98 -15.81
C LEU A 118 8.98 -4.50 -15.13
N LYS A 119 9.02 -4.80 -13.83
CA LYS A 119 7.81 -5.14 -13.06
C LYS A 119 6.75 -4.05 -13.20
N GLN A 120 7.13 -2.81 -13.04
CA GLN A 120 6.24 -1.66 -13.15
C GLN A 120 5.61 -1.55 -14.54
N LYS A 121 6.40 -1.70 -15.60
CA LYS A 121 5.89 -1.71 -16.99
C LYS A 121 4.87 -2.83 -17.22
N VAL A 122 5.12 -4.03 -16.69
CA VAL A 122 4.18 -5.15 -16.80
C VAL A 122 2.86 -4.82 -16.12
N ILE A 123 2.91 -4.28 -14.89
CA ILE A 123 1.71 -3.89 -14.14
C ILE A 123 0.91 -2.83 -14.89
N TYR A 124 1.57 -1.81 -15.44
CA TYR A 124 0.92 -0.78 -16.25
C TYR A 124 0.27 -1.35 -17.52
N ASN A 125 0.95 -2.29 -18.19
CA ASN A 125 0.38 -2.95 -19.37
C ASN A 125 -0.86 -3.78 -19.02
N VAL A 126 -0.87 -4.46 -17.88
CA VAL A 126 -2.05 -5.18 -17.39
C VAL A 126 -3.19 -4.21 -17.09
N ALA A 127 -2.91 -3.12 -16.38
CA ALA A 127 -3.91 -2.11 -16.07
C ALA A 127 -4.58 -1.58 -17.35
N ARG A 128 -3.77 -1.20 -18.35
CA ARG A 128 -4.28 -0.72 -19.65
C ARG A 128 -5.06 -1.79 -20.41
N ARG A 129 -4.53 -3.02 -20.50
CA ARG A 129 -5.13 -4.13 -21.25
C ARG A 129 -6.54 -4.44 -20.77
N TYR A 130 -6.76 -4.36 -19.47
CA TYR A 130 -8.04 -4.71 -18.85
C TYR A 130 -8.87 -3.49 -18.41
N GLY A 131 -8.43 -2.27 -18.78
CA GLY A 131 -9.19 -1.03 -18.56
C GLY A 131 -9.29 -0.60 -17.10
N TYR A 132 -8.27 -0.89 -16.28
CA TYR A 132 -8.16 -0.35 -14.94
C TYR A 132 -7.72 1.11 -14.98
N THR A 133 -8.33 1.94 -14.14
CA THR A 133 -8.06 3.39 -14.06
C THR A 133 -7.18 3.76 -12.88
N VAL A 134 -7.09 2.86 -11.89
CA VAL A 134 -6.34 3.08 -10.66
C VAL A 134 -5.45 1.87 -10.38
N LEU A 135 -4.20 2.14 -10.03
CA LEU A 135 -3.25 1.14 -9.53
C LEU A 135 -3.00 1.35 -8.04
N ALA A 136 -3.37 0.36 -7.22
CA ALA A 136 -3.14 0.40 -5.78
C ALA A 136 -1.85 -0.36 -5.41
N LEU A 137 -0.94 0.35 -4.76
CA LEU A 137 0.35 -0.15 -4.28
C LEU A 137 0.39 -0.18 -2.75
N ALA A 138 1.08 -1.16 -2.20
CA ALA A 138 1.06 -1.46 -0.77
C ALA A 138 2.20 -0.83 0.04
N GLN A 139 2.78 0.27 -0.44
CA GLN A 139 3.75 1.01 0.36
C GLN A 139 3.07 1.51 1.64
N ASN A 140 3.76 1.30 2.77
CA ASN A 140 3.29 1.66 4.10
C ASN A 140 4.09 2.84 4.68
N LEU A 141 3.71 3.31 5.86
CA LEU A 141 4.34 4.46 6.50
C LEU A 141 5.84 4.25 6.76
N ASP A 142 6.26 3.05 7.17
CA ASP A 142 7.67 2.75 7.43
C ASP A 142 8.50 2.82 6.14
N GLU A 143 7.94 2.40 5.00
CA GLU A 143 8.58 2.51 3.69
C GLU A 143 8.65 3.96 3.20
N MET A 144 7.60 4.75 3.43
CA MET A 144 7.58 6.17 3.07
C MET A 144 8.58 6.98 3.92
N ALA A 145 8.67 6.68 5.22
CA ALA A 145 9.65 7.28 6.12
C ALA A 145 11.09 6.92 5.72
N ALA A 146 11.35 5.65 5.38
CA ALA A 146 12.65 5.22 4.88
C ALA A 146 13.01 5.90 3.55
N SER A 147 12.06 6.04 2.63
CA SER A 147 12.25 6.77 1.37
C SER A 147 12.58 8.24 1.60
N PHE A 148 11.91 8.89 2.53
CA PHE A 148 12.19 10.26 2.93
C PHE A 148 13.61 10.41 3.48
N LEU A 149 14.02 9.54 4.42
CA LEU A 149 15.38 9.56 4.96
C LEU A 149 16.45 9.26 3.90
N SER A 150 16.18 8.32 2.98
CA SER A 150 17.08 8.03 1.85
C SER A 150 17.28 9.27 0.98
N SER A 151 16.21 9.99 0.69
CA SER A 151 16.27 11.22 -0.09
C SER A 151 17.12 12.32 0.60
N VAL A 152 16.97 12.45 1.92
CA VAL A 152 17.75 13.41 2.70
C VAL A 152 19.22 13.00 2.78
N PHE A 153 19.51 11.74 3.07
CA PHE A 153 20.89 11.26 3.33
C PHE A 153 21.73 11.12 2.05
N ASN A 154 21.12 10.68 0.96
CA ASN A 154 21.85 10.34 -0.26
C ASN A 154 21.77 11.43 -1.32
N ASN A 155 20.64 12.17 -1.38
CA ASN A 155 20.41 13.13 -2.46
C ASN A 155 20.40 14.59 -1.96
N GLY A 156 20.42 14.81 -0.64
CA GLY A 156 20.30 16.17 -0.07
C GLY A 156 18.98 16.85 -0.43
N SER A 157 17.91 16.07 -0.68
CA SER A 157 16.62 16.57 -1.13
C SER A 157 15.51 16.15 -0.17
N ILE A 158 14.44 16.96 -0.11
CA ILE A 158 13.27 16.70 0.73
C ILE A 158 12.19 16.11 -0.16
N GLN A 159 12.20 14.78 -0.33
CA GLN A 159 11.27 14.03 -1.19
C GLN A 159 10.82 12.74 -0.52
N THR A 160 9.62 12.29 -0.87
CA THR A 160 9.09 10.98 -0.51
C THR A 160 8.13 10.49 -1.59
N MET A 161 7.58 9.28 -1.42
CA MET A 161 6.54 8.77 -2.29
C MET A 161 5.24 9.52 -2.06
N GLU A 162 4.63 10.03 -3.11
CA GLU A 162 3.32 10.65 -3.03
C GLU A 162 2.22 9.60 -2.77
N ALA A 163 1.19 9.98 -2.01
CA ALA A 163 0.12 9.07 -1.65
C ALA A 163 -0.88 8.82 -2.79
N ASN A 164 -1.06 9.83 -3.67
CA ASN A 164 -1.95 9.78 -4.84
C ASN A 164 -1.30 10.54 -5.99
N VAL A 165 -1.03 9.87 -7.11
CA VAL A 165 -0.30 10.40 -8.26
C VAL A 165 -1.05 10.13 -9.56
N GLU A 166 -1.27 11.14 -10.36
CA GLU A 166 -1.78 10.99 -11.72
C GLU A 166 -0.63 10.74 -12.72
N LEU A 167 -0.64 9.59 -13.35
CA LEU A 167 0.25 9.23 -14.46
C LEU A 167 -0.43 9.60 -15.79
N LYS A 168 -0.38 10.90 -16.13
CA LYS A 168 -1.11 11.49 -17.28
C LYS A 168 -0.86 10.75 -18.59
N ASP A 169 0.41 10.39 -18.87
CA ASP A 169 0.80 9.69 -20.09
C ASP A 169 0.19 8.27 -20.21
N LEU A 170 -0.21 7.70 -19.08
CA LEU A 170 -0.79 6.35 -19.00
C LEU A 170 -2.30 6.37 -18.78
N ASN A 171 -2.87 7.54 -18.52
CA ASN A 171 -4.26 7.70 -18.08
C ASN A 171 -4.57 6.77 -16.89
N LEU A 172 -3.67 6.75 -15.91
CA LEU A 172 -3.70 5.86 -14.76
C LEU A 172 -3.39 6.66 -13.50
N ARG A 173 -4.14 6.44 -12.43
CA ARG A 173 -3.87 7.00 -11.11
C ARG A 173 -3.21 5.94 -10.22
N LEU A 174 -2.13 6.30 -9.55
CA LEU A 174 -1.41 5.43 -8.63
C LEU A 174 -1.71 5.87 -7.20
N ILE A 175 -2.18 4.94 -6.37
CA ILE A 175 -2.57 5.22 -4.98
C ILE A 175 -1.82 4.33 -3.98
N ARG A 176 -1.58 4.86 -2.76
CA ARG A 176 -0.93 4.16 -1.64
C ARG A 176 -1.80 4.20 -0.39
N PRO A 177 -2.84 3.35 -0.31
CA PRO A 177 -3.82 3.41 0.78
C PRO A 177 -3.25 3.10 2.17
N LEU A 178 -2.09 2.42 2.24
CA LEU A 178 -1.41 2.10 3.50
C LEU A 178 -0.42 3.17 3.97
N ALA A 179 -0.48 4.39 3.41
CA ALA A 179 0.44 5.50 3.71
C ALA A 179 0.53 5.85 5.22
N PHE A 180 -0.53 5.63 5.98
CA PHE A 180 -0.57 5.85 7.43
C PHE A 180 -0.44 4.57 8.26
N CYS A 181 -0.28 3.42 7.62
CA CYS A 181 -0.23 2.12 8.31
C CYS A 181 1.20 1.73 8.64
N ARG A 182 1.44 1.37 9.91
CA ARG A 182 2.74 0.88 10.38
C ARG A 182 2.95 -0.58 9.95
N GLU A 183 4.18 -0.90 9.55
CA GLU A 183 4.54 -2.26 9.13
C GLU A 183 4.29 -3.31 10.24
N LYS A 184 4.56 -2.96 11.50
CA LYS A 184 4.27 -3.81 12.65
C LYS A 184 2.78 -4.14 12.79
N THR A 185 1.91 -3.15 12.61
CA THR A 185 0.44 -3.34 12.66
C THR A 185 -0.05 -4.22 11.53
N ILE A 186 0.47 -4.00 10.32
CA ILE A 186 0.18 -4.83 9.14
C ILE A 186 0.61 -6.28 9.38
N ALA A 187 1.83 -6.51 9.89
CA ALA A 187 2.36 -7.85 10.12
C ALA A 187 1.52 -8.65 11.13
N GLU A 188 1.10 -7.99 12.20
CA GLU A 188 0.24 -8.61 13.22
C GLU A 188 -1.17 -8.89 12.70
N PHE A 189 -1.75 -7.96 11.95
CA PHE A 189 -3.04 -8.15 11.30
C PHE A 189 -3.01 -9.38 10.37
N VAL A 190 -2.05 -9.44 9.45
CA VAL A 190 -1.91 -10.51 8.47
C VAL A 190 -1.75 -11.87 9.16
N LYS A 191 -0.92 -11.93 10.22
CA LYS A 191 -0.72 -13.12 11.02
C LYS A 191 -2.03 -13.58 11.69
N THR A 192 -2.76 -12.64 12.29
CA THR A 192 -3.96 -12.93 13.05
C THR A 192 -5.15 -13.29 12.14
N ALA A 193 -5.24 -12.64 10.97
CA ALA A 193 -6.25 -12.93 9.96
C ALA A 193 -5.94 -14.19 9.12
N GLY A 194 -4.76 -14.81 9.29
CA GLY A 194 -4.34 -15.98 8.54
C GLY A 194 -4.25 -15.75 7.03
N LEU A 195 -3.88 -14.53 6.60
CA LEU A 195 -3.81 -14.23 5.17
C LEU A 195 -2.65 -14.99 4.49
N PRO A 196 -2.84 -15.48 3.26
CA PRO A 196 -1.81 -16.23 2.56
C PRO A 196 -0.67 -15.32 2.10
N VAL A 197 0.46 -15.38 2.79
CA VAL A 197 1.68 -14.65 2.43
C VAL A 197 2.59 -15.58 1.65
N MET A 198 3.02 -15.13 0.48
CA MET A 198 4.00 -15.86 -0.32
C MET A 198 5.41 -15.54 0.16
N LYS A 199 6.27 -16.54 0.21
CA LYS A 199 7.71 -16.32 0.40
C LYS A 199 8.28 -15.87 -0.95
N THR A 200 8.63 -14.60 -1.05
CA THR A 200 9.31 -14.06 -2.23
C THR A 200 10.81 -14.29 -2.08
N ALA A 201 11.38 -15.08 -2.96
CA ALA A 201 12.83 -15.35 -3.00
C ALA A 201 13.45 -14.78 -4.28
N CYS A 202 13.37 -13.46 -4.46
CA CYS A 202 14.15 -12.80 -5.50
C CYS A 202 15.47 -12.31 -4.90
N PRO A 203 16.62 -12.98 -5.15
CA PRO A 203 17.91 -12.59 -4.59
C PRO A 203 18.30 -11.14 -4.94
N ILE A 204 17.90 -10.69 -6.13
CA ILE A 204 18.19 -9.34 -6.61
C ILE A 204 17.35 -8.31 -5.87
N CYS A 205 16.07 -8.61 -5.64
CA CYS A 205 15.21 -7.74 -4.85
C CYS A 205 15.63 -7.68 -3.37
N GLU A 206 16.26 -8.71 -2.84
CA GLU A 206 16.82 -8.70 -1.48
C GLU A 206 18.02 -7.76 -1.37
N GLN A 207 18.91 -7.76 -2.35
CA GLN A 207 20.07 -6.86 -2.36
C GLN A 207 19.65 -5.38 -2.44
N SER A 208 18.60 -5.04 -3.20
CA SER A 208 18.10 -3.65 -3.26
C SER A 208 17.44 -3.17 -1.98
N ARG A 209 17.03 -4.09 -1.12
CA ARG A 209 16.39 -3.76 0.16
C ARG A 209 17.39 -3.43 1.28
N VAL A 210 18.69 -3.67 1.09
CA VAL A 210 19.69 -3.48 2.15
C VAL A 210 19.62 -2.06 2.72
N GLU A 211 19.55 -1.05 1.87
CA GLU A 211 19.45 0.33 2.35
C GLU A 211 18.11 0.63 3.01
N GLN A 212 17.00 0.17 2.43
CA GLN A 212 15.68 0.33 3.06
C GLN A 212 15.61 -0.39 4.41
N VAL A 213 16.20 -1.58 4.52
CA VAL A 213 16.26 -2.32 5.79
C VAL A 213 17.07 -1.51 6.80
N ARG A 214 18.26 -1.03 6.44
CA ARG A 214 19.11 -0.19 7.30
C ARG A 214 18.36 1.06 7.79
N LEU A 215 17.66 1.76 6.90
CA LEU A 215 16.91 2.96 7.27
C LEU A 215 15.73 2.63 8.20
N LYS A 216 15.05 1.52 7.98
CA LYS A 216 14.00 1.03 8.88
C LYS A 216 14.55 0.64 10.25
N GLU A 217 15.76 0.06 10.32
CA GLU A 217 16.44 -0.25 11.59
C GLU A 217 16.80 1.02 12.36
N ILE A 218 17.27 2.06 11.67
CA ILE A 218 17.52 3.39 12.28
C ILE A 218 16.22 3.96 12.85
N LEU A 219 15.14 3.93 12.06
CA LEU A 219 13.83 4.40 12.51
C LEU A 219 13.30 3.61 13.71
N ALA A 220 13.49 2.29 13.71
CA ALA A 220 13.05 1.43 14.81
C ALA A 220 13.86 1.68 16.08
N ALA A 221 15.18 1.92 15.96
CA ALA A 221 16.04 2.26 17.10
C ALA A 221 15.64 3.62 17.69
N GLU A 222 15.37 4.62 16.84
CA GLU A 222 14.97 5.95 17.30
C GLU A 222 13.55 5.97 17.88
N GLU A 223 12.63 5.14 17.37
CA GLU A 223 11.26 5.02 17.94
C GLU A 223 11.28 4.59 19.40
N ASN A 224 12.29 3.81 19.84
CA ASN A 224 12.43 3.39 21.24
C ASN A 224 12.74 4.58 22.16
N ASN A 225 13.45 5.59 21.65
CA ASN A 225 13.81 6.79 22.40
C ASN A 225 12.75 7.89 22.27
N ASN A 226 12.08 7.93 21.12
CA ASN A 226 11.08 8.93 20.77
C ASN A 226 9.77 8.27 20.30
N PRO A 227 8.82 8.00 21.19
CA PRO A 227 7.53 7.39 20.84
C PRO A 227 6.70 8.19 19.83
N HIS A 228 7.02 9.48 19.66
CA HIS A 228 6.34 10.38 18.72
C HIS A 228 7.03 10.48 17.36
N LEU A 229 8.09 9.70 17.10
CA LEU A 229 8.88 9.76 15.87
C LEU A 229 8.02 9.71 14.62
N PHE A 230 7.17 8.70 14.47
CA PHE A 230 6.37 8.53 13.25
C PHE A 230 5.29 9.60 13.08
N SER A 231 4.74 10.14 14.16
CA SER A 231 3.83 11.29 14.08
C SER A 231 4.56 12.56 13.62
N SER A 232 5.79 12.75 14.09
CA SER A 232 6.64 13.86 13.62
C SER A 232 7.04 13.71 12.15
N ILE A 233 7.36 12.48 11.72
CA ILE A 233 7.66 12.20 10.30
C ILE A 233 6.43 12.46 9.44
N ILE A 234 5.24 11.99 9.81
CA ILE A 234 3.99 12.27 9.08
C ILE A 234 3.81 13.79 8.94
N SER A 235 3.96 14.54 10.01
CA SER A 235 3.83 16.00 9.96
C SER A 235 4.85 16.62 9.00
N ALA A 236 6.10 16.14 9.02
CA ALA A 236 7.16 16.66 8.16
C ALA A 236 6.94 16.33 6.67
N ILE A 237 6.44 15.14 6.34
CA ILE A 237 6.20 14.72 4.95
C ILE A 237 4.83 15.12 4.42
N SER A 238 3.89 15.54 5.27
CA SER A 238 2.52 15.92 4.87
C SER A 238 2.47 16.91 3.71
N PRO A 239 3.27 17.98 3.67
CA PRO A 239 3.29 18.90 2.52
C PRO A 239 3.73 18.22 1.21
N LEU A 240 4.53 17.15 1.30
CA LEU A 240 5.03 16.39 0.15
C LEU A 240 4.03 15.37 -0.38
N LEU A 241 3.02 15.04 0.43
CA LEU A 241 1.98 14.08 0.08
C LEU A 241 0.84 14.72 -0.74
N HIS A 242 0.99 15.98 -1.14
CA HIS A 242 -0.02 16.78 -1.84
C HIS A 242 -1.37 16.86 -1.11
N LEU A 243 -1.31 17.07 0.22
CA LEU A 243 -2.50 17.41 0.98
C LEU A 243 -3.02 18.76 0.48
N SER A 244 -4.28 18.81 0.07
CA SER A 244 -4.94 20.09 -0.17
C SER A 244 -4.85 20.92 1.12
N SER A 245 -4.52 22.20 0.98
CA SER A 245 -4.19 23.15 2.07
C SER A 245 -5.29 23.38 3.12
N GLN A 246 -6.35 22.57 3.16
CA GLN A 246 -7.51 22.71 4.02
C GLN A 246 -7.78 21.54 4.96
N SER A 247 -6.89 20.54 5.03
CA SER A 247 -7.11 19.40 5.91
C SER A 247 -6.06 19.39 7.02
N ASP A 248 -6.46 19.74 8.23
CA ASP A 248 -5.65 19.54 9.42
C ASP A 248 -5.59 18.05 9.77
N ILE A 249 -4.38 17.50 9.80
CA ILE A 249 -4.17 16.14 10.31
C ILE A 249 -4.23 16.22 11.84
N VAL A 250 -5.35 15.83 12.41
CA VAL A 250 -5.48 15.68 13.86
C VAL A 250 -4.98 14.31 14.27
N LEU A 251 -3.91 14.29 15.08
CA LEU A 251 -3.38 13.08 15.68
C LEU A 251 -4.03 12.93 17.07
N GLU A 252 -5.05 12.08 17.19
CA GLU A 252 -5.61 11.75 18.49
C GLU A 252 -4.74 10.72 19.20
N SER A 253 -4.44 11.00 20.47
CA SER A 253 -3.77 10.04 21.35
C SER A 253 -4.83 9.21 22.06
N ASP A 254 -4.84 7.91 21.80
CA ASP A 254 -5.61 6.99 22.63
C ASP A 254 -4.94 6.92 24.01
N THR A 255 -5.67 7.33 25.05
CA THR A 255 -5.16 7.42 26.44
C THR A 255 -4.94 6.05 27.09
N THR A 256 -5.36 4.97 26.45
CA THR A 256 -5.25 3.59 26.96
C THR A 256 -4.18 2.73 26.26
N SER A 257 -3.71 3.14 25.09
CA SER A 257 -2.55 2.54 24.42
C SER A 257 -1.71 3.67 23.83
N GLN A 258 -0.40 3.61 23.94
CA GLN A 258 0.54 4.61 23.42
C GLN A 258 0.50 4.76 21.86
N THR A 259 -0.60 4.40 21.24
CA THR A 259 -0.78 4.44 19.77
C THR A 259 -1.70 5.60 19.44
N LYS A 260 -1.15 6.64 18.83
CA LYS A 260 -1.94 7.73 18.25
C LYS A 260 -2.67 7.23 17.02
N VAL A 261 -3.97 7.44 16.97
CA VAL A 261 -4.82 7.18 15.81
C VAL A 261 -4.94 8.48 15.02
N ILE A 262 -4.72 8.40 13.70
CA ILE A 262 -4.92 9.55 12.82
C ILE A 262 -6.41 9.62 12.51
N THR A 263 -7.08 10.65 13.01
CA THR A 263 -8.49 10.94 12.69
C THR A 263 -8.58 12.18 11.82
N TRP A 264 -9.47 12.12 10.84
CA TRP A 264 -9.81 13.27 10.03
C TRP A 264 -11.13 13.86 10.52
N THR A 265 -11.12 15.14 10.90
CA THR A 265 -12.33 15.91 11.14
C THR A 265 -12.61 16.81 9.93
N LYS A 266 -13.79 16.68 9.36
CA LYS A 266 -14.25 17.61 8.32
C LYS A 266 -14.35 19.00 8.95
N PRO A 267 -13.79 20.06 8.36
CA PRO A 267 -14.05 21.41 8.86
C PRO A 267 -15.56 21.65 8.82
N GLU A 268 -16.14 22.07 9.93
CA GLU A 268 -17.51 22.55 9.98
C GLU A 268 -17.59 23.80 9.12
N ASN A 269 -18.55 23.81 8.16
CA ASN A 269 -18.87 24.99 7.35
C ASN A 269 -19.51 26.07 8.19
#